data_bcd848fc10edef8238d460763f1c7942
#
_entry.id   bcd848fc10edef8238d460763f1c7942
#
_cell.length_a   1.000
_cell.length_b   1.000
_cell.length_c   1.000
_cell.angle_alpha   90.00
_cell.angle_beta   90.00
_cell.angle_gamma   90.00
#
_symmetry.space_group_name_H-M   'P 1'
#
loop_
_entity.id
_entity.type
_entity.pdbx_description
1 polymer ?
#
loop_
_entity_poly.entity_id
_entity_poly.type
_entity_poly.pdbx_seq_one_letter_code
_entity_poly.pdbx_strand_id
1 'polypeptide(L)' 'MTRWQKVYEDGSPVRAEIVKGVLEENDIPAVVLNKKESVYQIHGQYEVMVPQSDVLIAINIVKNEITF' A
#
# COMPACT_ATOMS: atom_id res chain seq x y z
N MET A 1 6.07 -0.30 19.79
CA MET A 1 5.86 -1.19 18.65
C MET A 1 5.20 -0.44 17.52
N THR A 2 5.71 -0.64 16.33
CA THR A 2 5.16 0.01 15.16
C THR A 2 3.98 -0.81 14.65
N ARG A 3 2.84 -0.15 14.49
CA ARG A 3 1.69 -0.78 13.87
C ARG A 3 1.67 -0.42 12.40
N TRP A 4 1.34 -1.38 11.57
CA TRP A 4 1.24 -1.19 10.14
C TRP A 4 -0.21 -0.97 9.77
N GLN A 5 -0.45 -0.01 8.87
CA GLN A 5 -1.80 0.34 8.47
C GLN A 5 -1.89 0.46 6.97
N LYS A 6 -3.02 0.00 6.42
CA LYS A 6 -3.24 0.05 4.98
C LYS A 6 -3.52 1.48 4.55
N VAL A 7 -2.83 1.90 3.48
CA VAL A 7 -3.05 3.22 2.87
C VAL A 7 -3.47 3.11 1.41
N TYR A 8 -3.38 1.91 0.83
CA TYR A 8 -3.75 1.70 -0.57
C TYR A 8 -4.06 0.24 -0.79
N GLU A 9 -4.96 -0.02 -1.71
CA GLU A 9 -5.36 -1.39 -2.05
C GLU A 9 -5.70 -1.45 -3.54
N ASP A 10 -5.23 -2.50 -4.21
CA ASP A 10 -5.49 -2.68 -5.63
C ASP A 10 -5.39 -4.16 -5.98
N GLY A 11 -6.11 -4.56 -7.00
CA GLY A 11 -6.01 -5.91 -7.53
C GLY A 11 -4.76 -6.13 -8.38
N SER A 12 -4.05 -5.07 -8.72
CA SER A 12 -2.85 -5.14 -9.54
C SER A 12 -1.59 -5.10 -8.68
N PRO A 13 -0.74 -6.15 -8.76
CA PRO A 13 0.53 -6.12 -8.03
C PRO A 13 1.45 -5.01 -8.54
N VAL A 14 1.38 -4.69 -9.83
CA VAL A 14 2.22 -3.64 -10.40
C VAL A 14 1.89 -2.29 -9.79
N ARG A 15 0.59 -1.98 -9.68
CA ARG A 15 0.17 -0.71 -9.08
C ARG A 15 0.56 -0.63 -7.61
N ALA A 16 0.41 -1.73 -6.88
CA ALA A 16 0.80 -1.74 -5.48
C ALA A 16 2.30 -1.49 -5.32
N GLU A 17 3.11 -2.07 -6.20
CA GLU A 17 4.55 -1.84 -6.15
C GLU A 17 4.91 -0.40 -6.51
N ILE A 18 4.19 0.21 -7.44
CA ILE A 18 4.41 1.61 -7.79
C ILE A 18 4.13 2.49 -6.58
N VAL A 19 3.01 2.25 -5.90
CA VAL A 19 2.65 3.02 -4.70
C VAL A 19 3.73 2.86 -3.63
N LYS A 20 4.17 1.63 -3.41
CA LYS A 20 5.24 1.37 -2.44
C LYS A 20 6.50 2.15 -2.81
N GLY A 21 6.88 2.13 -4.09
CA GLY A 21 8.07 2.83 -4.54
C GLY A 21 8.00 4.33 -4.31
N VAL A 22 6.84 4.92 -4.60
CA VAL A 22 6.65 6.36 -4.38
C VAL A 22 6.76 6.70 -2.89
N LEU A 23 6.18 5.87 -2.02
CA LEU A 23 6.27 6.11 -0.59
C LEU A 23 7.71 6.00 -0.10
N GLU A 24 8.44 5.00 -0.59
CA GLU A 24 9.84 4.84 -0.20
C GLU A 24 10.72 5.98 -0.68
N GLU A 25 10.40 6.56 -1.83
CA GLU A 25 11.11 7.75 -2.32
C GLU A 25 10.90 8.95 -1.40
N ASN A 26 9.82 8.94 -0.64
CA ASN A 26 9.50 9.99 0.32
C ASN A 26 9.91 9.61 1.74
N ASP A 27 10.82 8.65 1.87
CA ASP A 27 11.34 8.20 3.16
C ASP A 27 10.29 7.58 4.06
N ILE A 28 9.25 6.99 3.47
CA ILE A 28 8.21 6.29 4.22
C ILE A 28 8.38 4.80 4.00
N PRO A 29 8.65 4.02 5.04
CA PRO A 29 8.72 2.56 4.90
C PRO A 29 7.37 2.03 4.45
N ALA A 30 7.37 1.12 3.50
CA ALA A 30 6.13 0.54 3.01
C ALA A 30 6.34 -0.93 2.67
N VAL A 31 5.28 -1.71 2.85
CA VAL A 31 5.30 -3.12 2.47
C VAL A 31 4.03 -3.43 1.68
N VAL A 32 4.12 -4.40 0.79
CA VAL A 32 2.96 -4.87 0.03
C VAL A 32 2.58 -6.23 0.58
N LEU A 33 1.31 -6.36 0.96
CA LEU A 33 0.75 -7.62 1.41
C LEU A 33 -0.20 -8.16 0.37
N ASN A 34 -0.09 -9.45 0.11
CA ASN A 34 -1.00 -10.15 -0.79
C ASN A 34 -2.08 -10.83 0.04
N LYS A 35 -3.31 -10.36 -0.11
CA LYS A 35 -4.45 -10.89 0.65
C LYS A 35 -5.19 -11.97 -0.11
N LYS A 36 -4.48 -12.78 -0.83
CA LYS A 36 -5.05 -13.89 -1.56
C LYS A 36 -5.13 -15.11 -0.68
N GLU A 37 -6.07 -15.10 0.24
CA GLU A 37 -6.11 -16.12 1.29
C GLU A 37 -7.25 -17.11 1.17
N SER A 38 -8.33 -16.73 0.51
CA SER A 38 -9.54 -17.55 0.51
C SER A 38 -9.62 -18.38 -0.76
N VAL A 39 -10.05 -19.62 -0.60
CA VAL A 39 -10.32 -20.49 -1.75
C VAL A 39 -11.48 -19.95 -2.58
N TYR A 40 -12.27 -19.08 -2.01
CA TYR A 40 -13.41 -18.49 -2.70
C TYR A 40 -13.05 -17.19 -3.41
N GLN A 41 -11.86 -16.65 -3.15
CA GLN A 41 -11.46 -15.41 -3.78
C GLN A 41 -10.68 -15.71 -5.04
N ILE A 42 -11.26 -15.30 -6.14
CA ILE A 42 -10.65 -15.48 -7.44
C ILE A 42 -9.63 -14.37 -7.69
N HIS A 43 -9.86 -13.22 -7.08
CA HIS A 43 -9.00 -12.06 -7.28
C HIS A 43 -8.18 -11.79 -6.03
N GLY A 44 -6.87 -11.70 -6.21
CA GLY A 44 -5.99 -11.30 -5.14
C GLY A 44 -6.14 -9.80 -4.89
N GLN A 45 -5.98 -9.41 -3.63
CA GLN A 45 -5.93 -8.01 -3.25
C GLN A 45 -4.54 -7.72 -2.71
N TYR A 46 -3.95 -6.65 -3.20
CA TYR A 46 -2.63 -6.23 -2.76
C TYR A 46 -2.77 -4.96 -1.95
N GLU A 47 -2.31 -5.01 -0.71
CA GLU A 47 -2.42 -3.89 0.21
C GLU A 47 -1.05 -3.28 0.45
N VAL A 48 -0.98 -1.96 0.39
CA VAL A 48 0.25 -1.25 0.74
C VAL A 48 0.09 -0.74 2.17
N MET A 49 1.03 -1.14 3.02
CA MET A 49 0.99 -0.83 4.45
C MET A 49 2.16 0.09 4.81
N VAL A 50 1.89 1.01 5.70
CA VAL A 50 2.92 1.90 6.26
C VAL A 50 2.79 1.92 7.76
N PRO A 51 3.85 2.35 8.49
CA PRO A 51 3.74 2.52 9.93
C PRO A 51 2.64 3.53 10.25
N GLN A 52 1.95 3.30 11.36
CA GLN A 52 0.83 4.14 11.75
C GLN A 52 1.20 5.62 11.85
N SER A 53 2.41 5.90 12.29
CA SER A 53 2.89 7.29 12.43
C SER A 53 2.98 8.01 11.08
N ASP A 54 3.06 7.28 9.98
CA ASP A 54 3.22 7.85 8.65
C ASP A 54 1.95 7.83 7.81
N VAL A 55 0.84 7.38 8.40
CA VAL A 55 -0.40 7.17 7.64
C VAL A 55 -0.90 8.43 6.95
N LEU A 56 -0.96 9.55 7.69
CA LEU A 56 -1.50 10.78 7.13
C LEU A 56 -0.65 11.29 5.97
N ILE A 57 0.66 11.25 6.15
CA ILE A 57 1.59 11.69 5.10
C ILE A 57 1.47 10.75 3.90
N ALA A 58 1.40 9.46 4.15
CA ALA A 58 1.31 8.47 3.09
C ALA A 58 0.03 8.64 2.28
N ILE A 59 -1.09 8.87 2.96
CA ILE A 59 -2.36 9.07 2.27
C ILE A 59 -2.31 10.31 1.39
N ASN A 60 -1.71 11.38 1.88
CA ASN A 60 -1.55 12.60 1.08
C ASN A 60 -0.69 12.36 -0.16
N ILE A 61 0.39 11.61 -0.02
CA ILE A 61 1.26 11.29 -1.15
C ILE A 61 0.51 10.46 -2.18
N VAL A 62 -0.19 9.45 -1.74
CA VAL A 62 -0.97 8.60 -2.64
C VAL A 62 -2.02 9.43 -3.38
N LYS A 63 -2.69 10.30 -2.67
CA LYS A 63 -3.75 11.11 -3.26
C LYS A 63 -3.22 12.12 -4.27
N ASN A 64 -2.05 12.70 -4.00
CA ASN A 64 -1.52 13.78 -4.83
C ASN A 64 -0.59 13.33 -5.94
N GLU A 65 0.15 12.24 -5.75
CA GLU A 65 1.17 11.83 -6.68
C GLU A 65 0.82 10.60 -7.50
N ILE A 66 -0.22 9.87 -7.10
CA ILE A 66 -0.59 8.64 -7.80
C ILE A 66 -1.93 8.85 -8.48
N THR A 67 -1.90 8.75 -9.81
CA THR A 67 -3.10 8.87 -10.64
C THR A 67 -3.19 7.65 -11.54
N PHE A 68 -4.00 6.72 -11.14
CA PHE A 68 -4.29 5.56 -11.96
C PHE A 68 -5.65 5.70 -12.62
#